data_e76794ef51eedaa7d9d7b00b9b929b71
#
_entry.id   e76794ef51eedaa7d9d7b00b9b929b71
#
_cell.length_a   1.000
_cell.length_b   1.000
_cell.length_c   1.000
_cell.angle_alpha   90.00
_cell.angle_beta   90.00
_cell.angle_gamma   90.00
#
_symmetry.space_group_name_H-M   'P 1'
#
loop_
_entity.id
_entity.type
_entity.pdbx_description
1 polymer ?
#
loop_
_entity_poly.entity_id
_entity_poly.type
_entity_poly.pdbx_seq_one_letter_code
_entity_poly.pdbx_strand_id
1 'polypeptide(L)'
;MRSSQVYERGLASLLIAFSIGFAAMPTAVAEPGDEVGIPGPAAPAAPELPPVAAGAPAAGPVPVPVASTDDPGVPAVTACSTFANALDSASTFYGDFADSIEGVERPDYGDPTISTTNTSGRTALREAAASAMNAAGTPGLSPDIANPMRSWSFGATKLLLKMGLRTGGQSLNDTATQLNNDATNAQMACAAAGTHA
;
A
#
# COMPACT_ATOMS: atom_id res chain seq x y z
N MET A 1 9.34 -15.58 49.38
CA MET A 1 8.04 -15.66 48.71
C MET A 1 7.87 -14.34 47.96
N ARG A 2 8.15 -14.32 46.65
CA ARG A 2 7.98 -13.14 45.77
C ARG A 2 6.91 -13.47 44.76
N SER A 3 5.77 -12.79 44.87
CA SER A 3 4.63 -12.94 43.98
C SER A 3 4.96 -12.33 42.61
N SER A 4 4.93 -13.17 41.59
CA SER A 4 5.00 -12.75 40.20
C SER A 4 3.65 -12.14 39.80
N GLN A 5 3.61 -10.83 39.57
CA GLN A 5 2.45 -10.18 38.97
C GLN A 5 2.54 -10.39 37.45
N VAL A 6 1.66 -11.24 36.94
CA VAL A 6 1.41 -11.42 35.50
C VAL A 6 0.56 -10.23 35.06
N TYR A 7 1.15 -9.35 34.27
CA TYR A 7 0.42 -8.27 33.60
C TYR A 7 -0.37 -8.86 32.43
N GLU A 8 -1.65 -9.11 32.66
CA GLU A 8 -2.61 -9.28 31.56
C GLU A 8 -2.84 -7.93 30.89
N ARG A 9 -2.22 -7.74 29.73
CA ARG A 9 -2.57 -6.63 28.82
C ARG A 9 -3.87 -7.01 28.11
N GLY A 10 -4.98 -6.51 28.64
CA GLY A 10 -6.29 -6.59 27.99
C GLY A 10 -6.28 -5.78 26.69
N LEU A 11 -6.58 -6.47 25.60
CA LEU A 11 -6.92 -5.88 24.30
C LEU A 11 -8.27 -5.13 24.45
N ALA A 12 -8.22 -3.83 24.66
CA ALA A 12 -9.38 -2.97 24.56
C ALA A 12 -9.61 -2.60 23.09
N SER A 13 -10.48 -3.37 22.43
CA SER A 13 -11.01 -3.00 21.11
C SER A 13 -11.96 -1.82 21.25
N LEU A 14 -11.51 -0.62 20.96
CA LEU A 14 -12.34 0.58 20.95
C LEU A 14 -12.96 0.73 19.56
N LEU A 15 -14.20 0.25 19.40
CA LEU A 15 -15.06 0.57 18.26
C LEU A 15 -15.60 2.00 18.44
N ILE A 16 -15.01 2.99 17.81
CA ILE A 16 -15.55 4.33 17.73
C ILE A 16 -16.41 4.44 16.47
N ALA A 17 -17.73 4.39 16.64
CA ALA A 17 -18.69 4.74 15.59
C ALA A 17 -18.77 6.27 15.47
N PHE A 18 -18.25 6.82 14.38
CA PHE A 18 -18.44 8.25 14.04
C PHE A 18 -19.50 8.41 12.96
N SER A 19 -20.54 9.17 13.30
CA SER A 19 -21.62 9.60 12.41
C SER A 19 -21.12 10.67 11.43
N ILE A 20 -21.36 10.43 10.14
CA ILE A 20 -20.98 11.28 9.02
C ILE A 20 -22.00 12.41 8.84
N GLY A 21 -21.56 13.65 9.03
CA GLY A 21 -22.28 14.84 8.58
C GLY A 21 -21.92 15.14 7.11
N PHE A 22 -22.90 15.05 6.21
CA PHE A 22 -22.75 15.43 4.81
C PHE A 22 -22.78 16.97 4.69
N ALA A 23 -21.69 17.59 4.29
CA ALA A 23 -21.65 18.98 3.83
C ALA A 23 -21.58 18.98 2.29
N ALA A 24 -22.60 19.53 1.65
CA ALA A 24 -22.69 19.68 0.20
C ALA A 24 -21.67 20.69 -0.30
N MET A 25 -20.84 20.30 -1.26
CA MET A 25 -19.94 21.19 -2.00
C MET A 25 -20.61 21.71 -3.27
N PRO A 26 -20.49 23.02 -3.59
CA PRO A 26 -20.97 23.57 -4.86
C PRO A 26 -20.09 23.13 -6.03
N THR A 27 -20.71 22.67 -7.11
CA THR A 27 -20.08 22.35 -8.39
C THR A 27 -19.70 23.65 -9.11
N ALA A 28 -18.40 23.83 -9.36
CA ALA A 28 -17.91 24.86 -10.26
C ALA A 28 -18.02 24.35 -11.72
N VAL A 29 -18.84 25.03 -12.52
CA VAL A 29 -18.96 24.80 -13.95
C VAL A 29 -17.82 25.57 -14.64
N ALA A 30 -16.95 24.86 -15.37
CA ALA A 30 -15.94 25.45 -16.23
C ALA A 30 -16.55 25.73 -17.62
N GLU A 31 -16.46 26.98 -18.07
CA GLU A 31 -16.83 27.39 -19.43
C GLU A 31 -15.83 26.85 -20.47
N PRO A 32 -16.29 26.47 -21.67
CA PRO A 32 -15.41 26.07 -22.77
C PRO A 32 -14.82 27.31 -23.45
N GLY A 33 -13.49 27.46 -23.34
CA GLY A 33 -12.73 28.49 -24.08
C GLY A 33 -12.46 28.05 -25.50
N ASP A 34 -12.59 29.02 -26.42
CA ASP A 34 -12.47 28.97 -27.88
C ASP A 34 -11.19 28.30 -28.37
N GLU A 35 -11.33 27.42 -29.37
CA GLU A 35 -10.26 26.85 -30.18
C GLU A 35 -9.67 27.90 -31.10
N VAL A 36 -8.39 28.25 -30.86
CA VAL A 36 -7.55 28.92 -31.89
C VAL A 36 -6.78 27.79 -32.60
N GLY A 37 -7.18 27.54 -33.84
CA GLY A 37 -6.55 26.56 -34.73
C GLY A 37 -5.12 26.94 -35.10
N ILE A 38 -4.17 26.07 -34.81
CA ILE A 38 -2.79 26.10 -35.32
C ILE A 38 -2.67 24.98 -36.36
N PRO A 39 -2.23 25.29 -37.62
CA PRO A 39 -2.03 24.25 -38.63
C PRO A 39 -0.83 23.38 -38.26
N GLY A 40 -1.07 22.09 -38.06
CA GLY A 40 -0.05 21.09 -37.77
C GLY A 40 0.80 20.75 -38.99
N PRO A 41 2.09 20.47 -38.83
CA PRO A 41 2.95 19.96 -39.90
C PRO A 41 2.58 18.52 -40.26
N ALA A 42 2.69 18.23 -41.58
CA ALA A 42 2.33 16.95 -42.20
C ALA A 42 3.06 15.77 -41.56
N ALA A 43 2.31 14.68 -41.32
CA ALA A 43 2.83 13.41 -40.81
C ALA A 43 3.77 12.74 -41.85
N PRO A 44 4.91 12.20 -41.45
CA PRO A 44 5.74 11.37 -42.32
C PRO A 44 5.05 10.00 -42.55
N ALA A 45 5.16 9.53 -43.81
CA ALA A 45 4.60 8.27 -44.29
C ALA A 45 5.12 7.08 -43.47
N ALA A 46 4.21 6.17 -43.09
CA ALA A 46 4.53 4.92 -42.42
C ALA A 46 5.34 4.00 -43.38
N PRO A 47 6.38 3.30 -42.88
CA PRO A 47 7.07 2.27 -43.66
C PRO A 47 6.17 1.04 -43.82
N GLU A 48 6.07 0.54 -45.08
CA GLU A 48 5.39 -0.72 -45.42
C GLU A 48 6.06 -1.89 -44.74
N LEU A 49 5.27 -2.67 -44.00
CA LEU A 49 5.69 -3.95 -43.40
C LEU A 49 5.77 -5.04 -44.49
N PRO A 50 6.81 -5.88 -44.50
CA PRO A 50 6.91 -7.01 -45.42
C PRO A 50 5.85 -8.06 -45.13
N PRO A 51 5.40 -8.86 -46.14
CA PRO A 51 4.34 -9.82 -46.00
C PRO A 51 4.73 -10.96 -45.07
N VAL A 52 3.86 -11.21 -44.07
CA VAL A 52 4.01 -12.33 -43.13
C VAL A 52 3.77 -13.66 -43.87
N ALA A 53 4.78 -14.51 -43.92
CA ALA A 53 4.67 -15.87 -44.45
C ALA A 53 3.72 -16.67 -43.56
N ALA A 54 2.63 -17.19 -44.17
CA ALA A 54 1.71 -18.12 -43.55
C ALA A 54 2.38 -19.50 -43.40
N GLY A 55 2.29 -20.10 -42.22
CA GLY A 55 2.45 -21.54 -42.06
C GLY A 55 3.51 -21.99 -41.05
N ALA A 56 3.15 -21.97 -39.75
CA ALA A 56 3.65 -22.96 -38.82
C ALA A 56 2.45 -23.61 -38.11
N PRO A 57 2.44 -24.94 -37.94
CA PRO A 57 1.34 -25.62 -37.25
C PRO A 57 1.29 -25.20 -35.80
N ALA A 58 0.11 -24.85 -35.30
CA ALA A 58 -0.13 -24.54 -33.92
C ALA A 58 0.32 -25.71 -33.03
N ALA A 59 1.38 -25.47 -32.24
CA ALA A 59 1.70 -26.34 -31.12
C ALA A 59 0.52 -26.29 -30.16
N GLY A 60 -0.06 -27.45 -29.85
CA GLY A 60 -1.16 -27.57 -28.88
C GLY A 60 -0.79 -26.96 -27.54
N PRO A 61 -1.79 -26.61 -26.72
CA PRO A 61 -1.54 -26.02 -25.42
C PRO A 61 -0.68 -26.95 -24.58
N VAL A 62 0.53 -26.52 -24.25
CA VAL A 62 1.39 -27.20 -23.30
C VAL A 62 0.66 -27.11 -21.95
N PRO A 63 0.37 -28.24 -21.25
CA PRO A 63 -0.24 -28.17 -19.93
C PRO A 63 0.74 -27.44 -19.00
N VAL A 64 0.37 -26.24 -18.59
CA VAL A 64 1.06 -25.54 -17.53
C VAL A 64 0.85 -26.34 -16.26
N PRO A 65 1.90 -26.81 -15.56
CA PRO A 65 1.70 -27.51 -14.29
C PRO A 65 0.99 -26.55 -13.34
N VAL A 66 -0.24 -26.89 -12.96
CA VAL A 66 -0.96 -26.20 -11.89
C VAL A 66 -0.18 -26.53 -10.63
N ALA A 67 0.49 -25.54 -10.05
CA ALA A 67 1.18 -25.70 -8.78
C ALA A 67 0.14 -26.20 -7.76
N SER A 68 0.43 -27.34 -7.12
CA SER A 68 -0.41 -27.89 -6.06
C SER A 68 -0.52 -26.86 -4.95
N THR A 69 -1.73 -26.58 -4.49
CA THR A 69 -2.06 -25.57 -3.47
C THR A 69 -1.43 -25.82 -2.09
N ASP A 70 -0.71 -26.93 -1.91
CA ASP A 70 -0.08 -27.32 -0.64
C ASP A 70 1.42 -26.95 -0.55
N ASP A 71 2.03 -26.44 -1.63
CA ASP A 71 3.41 -25.94 -1.63
C ASP A 71 3.43 -24.47 -2.04
N PRO A 72 3.64 -23.57 -1.07
CA PRO A 72 3.76 -22.14 -1.36
C PRO A 72 5.05 -21.91 -2.13
N GLY A 73 5.07 -21.92 -3.43
CA GLY A 73 6.30 -21.79 -4.22
C GLY A 73 7.28 -20.76 -3.61
N VAL A 74 8.57 -21.00 -3.78
CA VAL A 74 9.66 -20.14 -3.26
C VAL A 74 9.39 -18.63 -3.42
N PRO A 75 8.82 -18.16 -4.57
CA PRO A 75 8.48 -16.74 -4.73
C PRO A 75 7.49 -16.22 -3.68
N ALA A 76 6.45 -16.98 -3.34
CA ALA A 76 5.46 -16.56 -2.37
C ALA A 76 6.05 -16.48 -0.95
N VAL A 77 6.82 -17.50 -0.54
CA VAL A 77 7.51 -17.50 0.77
C VAL A 77 8.44 -16.31 0.91
N THR A 78 9.26 -16.05 -0.11
CA THR A 78 10.22 -14.93 -0.09
C THR A 78 9.50 -13.58 -0.05
N ALA A 79 8.50 -13.38 -0.89
CA ALA A 79 7.76 -12.13 -0.94
C ALA A 79 6.98 -11.86 0.35
N CYS A 80 6.28 -12.87 0.88
CA CYS A 80 5.47 -12.72 2.09
C CYS A 80 6.34 -12.46 3.33
N SER A 81 7.48 -13.14 3.47
CA SER A 81 8.41 -12.87 4.59
C SER A 81 9.04 -11.47 4.49
N THR A 82 9.39 -11.02 3.29
CA THR A 82 9.89 -9.65 3.07
C THR A 82 8.82 -8.62 3.42
N PHE A 83 7.57 -8.87 3.04
CA PHE A 83 6.44 -8.01 3.35
C PHE A 83 6.14 -7.99 4.86
N ALA A 84 6.21 -9.13 5.56
CA ALA A 84 6.05 -9.21 7.01
C ALA A 84 7.03 -8.29 7.74
N ASN A 85 8.32 -8.36 7.38
CA ASN A 85 9.35 -7.48 7.96
C ASN A 85 9.06 -5.99 7.69
N ALA A 86 8.51 -5.67 6.52
CA ALA A 86 8.11 -4.30 6.19
C ALA A 86 6.93 -3.83 7.07
N LEU A 87 5.94 -4.69 7.31
CA LEU A 87 4.82 -4.41 8.21
C LEU A 87 5.28 -4.18 9.65
N ASP A 88 6.16 -5.05 10.18
CA ASP A 88 6.68 -4.94 11.55
C ASP A 88 7.41 -3.61 11.76
N SER A 89 8.29 -3.24 10.83
CA SER A 89 9.01 -1.97 10.90
C SER A 89 8.05 -0.77 10.83
N ALA A 90 7.12 -0.78 9.87
CA ALA A 90 6.14 0.29 9.72
C ALA A 90 5.23 0.43 10.95
N SER A 91 4.73 -0.68 11.51
CA SER A 91 3.83 -0.68 12.66
C SER A 91 4.50 -0.15 13.92
N THR A 92 5.76 -0.52 14.16
CA THR A 92 6.52 -0.06 15.33
C THR A 92 6.70 1.46 15.30
N PHE A 93 7.31 1.99 14.26
CA PHE A 93 7.66 3.41 14.21
C PHE A 93 6.49 4.34 13.91
N TYR A 94 5.49 3.88 13.13
CA TYR A 94 4.27 4.65 12.96
C TYR A 94 3.41 4.61 14.23
N GLY A 95 3.39 3.49 14.96
CA GLY A 95 2.73 3.35 16.25
C GLY A 95 3.24 4.36 17.26
N ASP A 96 4.55 4.49 17.43
CA ASP A 96 5.17 5.48 18.32
C ASP A 96 4.71 6.91 17.99
N PHE A 97 4.59 7.24 16.68
CA PHE A 97 4.07 8.53 16.26
C PHE A 97 2.58 8.67 16.56
N ALA A 98 1.77 7.67 16.24
CA ALA A 98 0.33 7.68 16.48
C ALA A 98 0.02 7.85 17.99
N ASP A 99 0.75 7.13 18.85
CA ASP A 99 0.65 7.26 20.31
C ASP A 99 1.03 8.66 20.79
N SER A 100 2.05 9.28 20.18
CA SER A 100 2.49 10.64 20.56
C SER A 100 1.47 11.73 20.25
N ILE A 101 0.52 11.46 19.36
CA ILE A 101 -0.55 12.39 18.95
C ILE A 101 -1.95 11.93 19.35
N GLU A 102 -2.07 10.85 20.13
CA GLU A 102 -3.36 10.30 20.54
C GLU A 102 -4.19 11.34 21.30
N GLY A 103 -5.46 11.51 20.93
CA GLY A 103 -6.38 12.48 21.54
C GLY A 103 -6.10 13.95 21.19
N VAL A 104 -5.12 14.24 20.33
CA VAL A 104 -4.76 15.61 19.94
C VAL A 104 -5.28 15.92 18.55
N GLU A 105 -6.27 16.82 18.43
CA GLU A 105 -6.82 17.22 17.13
C GLU A 105 -5.79 17.97 16.25
N ARG A 106 -4.92 18.74 16.87
CA ARG A 106 -3.86 19.54 16.20
C ARG A 106 -2.53 19.32 16.90
N PRO A 107 -1.76 18.33 16.46
CA PRO A 107 -0.45 18.06 17.05
C PRO A 107 0.50 19.26 16.94
N ASP A 108 1.15 19.59 18.05
CA ASP A 108 2.22 20.58 18.05
C ASP A 108 3.53 19.95 17.59
N TYR A 109 3.84 20.14 16.34
CA TYR A 109 5.12 19.65 15.77
C TYR A 109 6.37 20.42 16.25
N GLY A 110 6.21 21.42 17.11
CA GLY A 110 7.29 22.02 17.87
C GLY A 110 7.69 21.19 19.08
N ASP A 111 6.81 20.30 19.55
CA ASP A 111 7.14 19.33 20.60
C ASP A 111 8.22 18.34 20.10
N PRO A 112 9.34 18.18 20.84
CA PRO A 112 10.44 17.30 20.43
C PRO A 112 10.03 15.84 20.27
N THR A 113 9.09 15.33 21.08
CA THR A 113 8.60 13.95 21.02
C THR A 113 7.84 13.72 19.72
N ILE A 114 6.84 14.58 19.44
CA ILE A 114 6.03 14.50 18.21
C ILE A 114 6.91 14.67 16.96
N SER A 115 7.85 15.61 17.01
CA SER A 115 8.77 15.86 15.89
C SER A 115 9.68 14.67 15.61
N THR A 116 10.22 14.05 16.66
CA THR A 116 11.12 12.89 16.54
C THR A 116 10.37 11.66 16.05
N THR A 117 9.23 11.31 16.67
CA THR A 117 8.43 10.16 16.26
C THR A 117 7.86 10.32 14.85
N ASN A 118 7.46 11.54 14.46
CA ASN A 118 7.06 11.83 13.08
C ASN A 118 8.19 11.56 12.09
N THR A 119 9.41 11.97 12.39
CA THR A 119 10.58 11.77 11.53
C THR A 119 10.92 10.28 11.40
N SER A 120 10.95 9.55 12.52
CA SER A 120 11.22 8.10 12.55
C SER A 120 10.13 7.32 11.81
N GLY A 121 8.86 7.62 12.05
CA GLY A 121 7.73 6.99 11.39
C GLY A 121 7.75 7.21 9.87
N ARG A 122 8.07 8.42 9.41
CA ARG A 122 8.20 8.72 7.98
C ARG A 122 9.36 7.97 7.32
N THR A 123 10.48 7.82 8.03
CA THR A 123 11.63 7.06 7.53
C THR A 123 11.27 5.59 7.39
N ALA A 124 10.69 4.99 8.43
CA ALA A 124 10.26 3.60 8.42
C ALA A 124 9.20 3.32 7.34
N LEU A 125 8.18 4.18 7.19
CA LEU A 125 7.17 4.04 6.14
C LEU A 125 7.77 4.11 4.73
N ARG A 126 8.79 4.95 4.50
CA ARG A 126 9.49 5.01 3.20
C ARG A 126 10.21 3.71 2.89
N GLU A 127 10.97 3.19 3.85
CA GLU A 127 11.74 1.95 3.70
C GLU A 127 10.80 0.75 3.54
N ALA A 128 9.75 0.68 4.36
CA ALA A 128 8.75 -0.36 4.29
C ALA A 128 7.97 -0.35 2.97
N ALA A 129 7.58 0.83 2.46
CA ALA A 129 6.93 0.95 1.16
C ALA A 129 7.82 0.45 0.01
N ALA A 130 9.11 0.80 0.04
CA ALA A 130 10.07 0.30 -0.95
C ALA A 130 10.25 -1.23 -0.85
N SER A 131 10.35 -1.76 0.37
CA SER A 131 10.46 -3.21 0.63
C SER A 131 9.22 -3.97 0.16
N ALA A 132 8.01 -3.46 0.45
CA ALA A 132 6.75 -4.04 -0.02
C ALA A 132 6.63 -4.03 -1.55
N MET A 133 7.08 -2.95 -2.20
CA MET A 133 7.11 -2.87 -3.66
C MET A 133 8.09 -3.87 -4.26
N ASN A 134 9.26 -4.06 -3.65
CA ASN A 134 10.24 -5.07 -4.06
C ASN A 134 9.67 -6.49 -3.88
N ALA A 135 9.03 -6.78 -2.75
CA ALA A 135 8.34 -8.05 -2.50
C ALA A 135 7.30 -8.34 -3.59
N ALA A 136 6.46 -7.35 -3.91
CA ALA A 136 5.45 -7.46 -4.97
C ALA A 136 6.04 -7.60 -6.39
N GLY A 137 7.31 -7.28 -6.57
CA GLY A 137 8.07 -7.46 -7.81
C GLY A 137 8.79 -8.80 -7.93
N THR A 138 8.65 -9.70 -6.95
CA THR A 138 9.33 -11.00 -6.96
C THR A 138 8.97 -11.81 -8.22
N PRO A 139 9.97 -12.25 -9.03
CA PRO A 139 9.70 -13.02 -10.23
C PRO A 139 8.92 -14.31 -9.93
N GLY A 140 7.84 -14.54 -10.68
CA GLY A 140 6.99 -15.72 -10.49
C GLY A 140 5.95 -15.59 -9.37
N LEU A 141 5.87 -14.46 -8.70
CA LEU A 141 4.83 -14.21 -7.70
C LEU A 141 3.45 -14.05 -8.35
N SER A 142 2.44 -14.71 -7.78
CA SER A 142 1.06 -14.57 -8.24
C SER A 142 0.57 -13.12 -8.13
N PRO A 143 -0.18 -12.60 -9.11
CA PRO A 143 -0.84 -11.29 -9.00
C PRO A 143 -1.75 -11.15 -7.79
N ASP A 144 -2.36 -12.22 -7.32
CA ASP A 144 -3.24 -12.22 -6.14
C ASP A 144 -2.50 -11.87 -4.86
N ILE A 145 -1.20 -12.17 -4.78
CA ILE A 145 -0.32 -11.79 -3.67
C ILE A 145 0.34 -10.43 -3.96
N ALA A 146 0.81 -10.23 -5.19
CA ALA A 146 1.55 -9.03 -5.56
C ALA A 146 0.70 -7.74 -5.49
N ASN A 147 -0.57 -7.80 -5.92
CA ASN A 147 -1.41 -6.61 -5.99
C ASN A 147 -1.74 -6.02 -4.61
N PRO A 148 -2.17 -6.79 -3.59
CA PRO A 148 -2.35 -6.26 -2.23
C PRO A 148 -1.08 -5.62 -1.65
N MET A 149 0.10 -6.20 -1.85
CA MET A 149 1.38 -5.63 -1.41
C MET A 149 1.66 -4.28 -2.08
N ARG A 150 1.37 -4.15 -3.39
CA ARG A 150 1.48 -2.87 -4.11
C ARG A 150 0.50 -1.84 -3.56
N SER A 151 -0.76 -2.21 -3.32
CA SER A 151 -1.75 -1.32 -2.72
C SER A 151 -1.29 -0.80 -1.37
N TRP A 152 -0.77 -1.68 -0.53
CA TRP A 152 -0.19 -1.29 0.76
C TRP A 152 1.00 -0.32 0.59
N SER A 153 1.92 -0.59 -0.32
CA SER A 153 3.07 0.29 -0.60
C SER A 153 2.63 1.70 -1.01
N PHE A 154 1.62 1.82 -1.87
CA PHE A 154 1.04 3.12 -2.23
C PHE A 154 0.34 3.80 -1.05
N GLY A 155 -0.39 3.04 -0.23
CA GLY A 155 -1.00 3.54 1.00
C GLY A 155 0.04 4.09 1.99
N ALA A 156 1.13 3.35 2.21
CA ALA A 156 2.24 3.78 3.07
C ALA A 156 2.91 5.07 2.55
N THR A 157 3.10 5.18 1.24
CA THR A 157 3.61 6.41 0.60
C THR A 157 2.66 7.58 0.80
N LYS A 158 1.35 7.37 0.68
CA LYS A 158 0.33 8.41 0.92
C LYS A 158 0.34 8.86 2.39
N LEU A 159 0.46 7.93 3.34
CA LEU A 159 0.54 8.24 4.76
C LEU A 159 1.81 9.04 5.08
N LEU A 160 2.96 8.61 4.60
CA LEU A 160 4.24 9.31 4.69
C LEU A 160 4.16 10.77 4.21
N LEU A 161 3.50 11.01 3.07
CA LEU A 161 3.32 12.36 2.54
C LEU A 161 2.43 13.22 3.45
N LYS A 162 1.32 12.67 3.96
CA LYS A 162 0.44 13.36 4.90
C LYS A 162 1.15 13.73 6.20
N MET A 163 1.95 12.83 6.77
CA MET A 163 2.80 13.09 7.92
C MET A 163 3.81 14.22 7.63
N GLY A 164 4.39 14.22 6.43
CA GLY A 164 5.31 15.27 5.98
C GLY A 164 4.65 16.65 5.83
N LEU A 165 3.40 16.67 5.38
CA LEU A 165 2.58 17.89 5.27
C LEU A 165 1.99 18.32 6.60
N ARG A 166 2.18 17.54 7.68
CA ARG A 166 1.65 17.80 9.02
C ARG A 166 0.12 17.97 9.00
N THR A 167 -0.56 17.15 8.19
CA THR A 167 -2.03 17.17 8.10
C THR A 167 -2.65 16.69 9.42
N GLY A 168 -3.85 17.18 9.74
CA GLY A 168 -4.52 16.89 11.02
C GLY A 168 -5.01 15.45 11.17
N GLY A 169 -5.37 15.11 12.43
CA GLY A 169 -5.62 13.74 12.91
C GLY A 169 -6.58 12.90 12.06
N GLN A 170 -7.76 13.40 11.70
CA GLN A 170 -8.74 12.60 10.94
C GLN A 170 -8.20 12.14 9.58
N SER A 171 -7.51 13.03 8.84
CA SER A 171 -6.94 12.69 7.54
C SER A 171 -5.83 11.64 7.62
N LEU A 172 -5.06 11.62 8.71
CA LEU A 172 -4.08 10.57 9.01
C LEU A 172 -4.79 9.27 9.36
N ASN A 173 -5.79 9.31 10.25
CA ASN A 173 -6.54 8.13 10.70
C ASN A 173 -7.24 7.41 9.53
N ASP A 174 -7.90 8.14 8.62
CA ASP A 174 -8.53 7.56 7.43
C ASP A 174 -7.51 6.84 6.56
N THR A 175 -6.32 7.43 6.40
CA THR A 175 -5.25 6.83 5.58
C THR A 175 -4.62 5.64 6.27
N ALA A 176 -4.43 5.68 7.60
CA ALA A 176 -3.93 4.55 8.38
C ALA A 176 -4.94 3.39 8.37
N THR A 177 -6.24 3.67 8.48
CA THR A 177 -7.30 2.65 8.38
C THR A 177 -7.27 1.95 7.02
N GLN A 178 -7.16 2.72 5.93
CA GLN A 178 -7.01 2.15 4.60
C GLN A 178 -5.76 1.28 4.50
N LEU A 179 -4.63 1.74 5.02
CA LEU A 179 -3.37 1.02 5.03
C LEU A 179 -3.46 -0.30 5.79
N ASN A 180 -4.15 -0.33 6.94
CA ASN A 180 -4.40 -1.54 7.71
C ASN A 180 -5.28 -2.54 6.95
N ASN A 181 -6.28 -2.07 6.19
CA ASN A 181 -7.09 -2.93 5.33
C ASN A 181 -6.23 -3.55 4.21
N ASP A 182 -5.36 -2.76 3.58
CA ASP A 182 -4.45 -3.25 2.55
C ASP A 182 -3.44 -4.27 3.12
N ALA A 183 -2.93 -4.05 4.35
CA ALA A 183 -2.10 -5.02 5.07
C ALA A 183 -2.83 -6.35 5.30
N THR A 184 -4.05 -6.28 5.81
CA THR A 184 -4.89 -7.47 6.04
C THR A 184 -5.13 -8.24 4.75
N ASN A 185 -5.42 -7.55 3.65
CA ASN A 185 -5.61 -8.19 2.34
C ASN A 185 -4.34 -8.91 1.86
N ALA A 186 -3.17 -8.30 2.04
CA ALA A 186 -1.89 -8.93 1.69
C ALA A 186 -1.58 -10.14 2.57
N GLN A 187 -1.83 -10.05 3.88
CA GLN A 187 -1.65 -11.17 4.81
C GLN A 187 -2.61 -12.33 4.49
N MET A 188 -3.86 -12.05 4.17
CA MET A 188 -4.82 -13.08 3.72
C MET A 188 -4.38 -13.75 2.42
N ALA A 189 -3.85 -13.00 1.46
CA ALA A 189 -3.33 -13.55 0.21
C ALA A 189 -2.10 -14.46 0.45
N CYS A 190 -1.20 -14.07 1.34
CA CYS A 190 -0.08 -14.90 1.77
C CYS A 190 -0.54 -16.18 2.46
N ALA A 191 -1.51 -16.07 3.37
CA ALA A 191 -2.09 -17.23 4.07
C ALA A 191 -2.79 -18.19 3.10
N ALA A 192 -3.54 -17.68 2.12
CA ALA A 192 -4.17 -18.48 1.06
C ALA A 192 -3.16 -19.22 0.19
N ALA A 193 -1.94 -18.69 0.07
CA ALA A 193 -0.81 -19.36 -0.60
C ALA A 193 -0.01 -20.32 0.31
N GLY A 194 -0.47 -20.57 1.54
CA GLY A 194 0.20 -21.47 2.49
C GLY A 194 1.43 -20.88 3.16
N THR A 195 1.60 -19.55 3.15
CA THR A 195 2.70 -18.84 3.80
C THR A 195 2.18 -17.74 4.73
N HIS A 196 3.07 -16.99 5.38
CA HIS A 196 2.71 -15.95 6.34
C HIS A 196 3.38 -14.62 5.97
N ALA A 197 2.67 -13.51 6.30
CA ALA A 197 3.16 -12.16 6.24
C ALA A 197 2.80 -11.40 7.53
#